data_c8e8a5c36d23fe2ab144b243cd6c31b6
#
_entry.id   c8e8a5c36d23fe2ab144b243cd6c31b6
#
_cell.length_a   1.000
_cell.length_b   1.000
_cell.length_c   1.000
_cell.angle_alpha   90.00
_cell.angle_beta   90.00
_cell.angle_gamma   90.00
#
_symmetry.space_group_name_H-M   'P 1'
#
loop_
_entity.id
_entity.type
_entity.pdbx_description
1 polymer ?
#
loop_
_entity_poly.entity_id
_entity_poly.type
_entity_poly.pdbx_seq_one_letter_code
_entity_poly.pdbx_strand_id
1 'polypeptide(L)'
;MRYAIGFPIAGPLGGDPRSVAELAWIAEQAGWDAVFLEDYLVHHIAPGRVAVSDPWIALAAAAVKTTRIKLGLTVVALPRRRPWKVAREAVSLDYLSGGRMILGVGIGDINDPGFARVGEETDAKTRGVMLDEALEVIAGLWSGQPFSYQGRFYKIKDLTLLPVPLQQPRIPIWIGGAWPHQAPVRRAARWDGLAVYRVYRDGTSGPVSADELRAIRAIIQSSRASSDPFDLVAGGYDRSTDSAKARDLARQAAEAGATWWNEYAVGAPAAIRAHVESGPLRIA
;
A
#
# COMPACT_ATOMS: atom_id res chain seq x y z
N MET A 1 10.98 -14.92 -2.12
CA MET A 1 10.31 -13.63 -2.36
C MET A 1 8.83 -13.87 -2.62
N ARG A 2 7.93 -13.00 -2.12
CA ARG A 2 6.49 -13.01 -2.37
C ARG A 2 6.14 -12.05 -3.51
N TYR A 3 5.01 -12.27 -4.15
CA TYR A 3 4.60 -11.56 -5.36
C TYR A 3 3.22 -10.94 -5.19
N ALA A 4 3.14 -9.64 -5.38
CA ALA A 4 1.90 -8.89 -5.34
C ALA A 4 1.56 -8.31 -6.71
N ILE A 5 0.26 -8.10 -6.93
CA ILE A 5 -0.26 -7.42 -8.10
C ILE A 5 -1.09 -6.22 -7.67
N GLY A 6 -0.78 -5.06 -8.24
CA GLY A 6 -1.62 -3.86 -8.19
C GLY A 6 -2.34 -3.66 -9.50
N PHE A 7 -3.53 -3.09 -9.44
CA PHE A 7 -4.26 -2.63 -10.61
C PHE A 7 -5.13 -1.43 -10.26
N PRO A 8 -5.46 -0.57 -11.25
CA PRO A 8 -6.17 0.67 -10.99
C PRO A 8 -7.60 0.42 -10.50
N ILE A 9 -8.04 1.19 -9.52
CA ILE A 9 -9.43 1.29 -9.07
C ILE A 9 -10.22 2.34 -9.87
N ALA A 10 -9.71 2.73 -11.02
CA ALA A 10 -10.28 3.75 -11.89
C ALA A 10 -10.60 3.19 -13.28
N GLY A 11 -11.48 3.88 -14.00
CA GLY A 11 -11.87 3.48 -15.35
C GLY A 11 -12.85 2.31 -15.39
N PRO A 12 -12.90 1.59 -16.53
CA PRO A 12 -13.92 0.57 -16.76
C PRO A 12 -13.93 -0.61 -15.77
N LEU A 13 -12.75 -0.94 -15.21
CA LEU A 13 -12.64 -1.99 -14.18
C LEU A 13 -12.81 -1.41 -12.77
N GLY A 14 -12.14 -0.28 -12.51
CA GLY A 14 -12.04 0.25 -11.16
C GLY A 14 -13.29 0.99 -10.66
N GLY A 15 -14.21 1.35 -11.54
CA GLY A 15 -15.47 2.00 -11.17
C GLY A 15 -16.49 1.08 -10.50
N ASP A 16 -16.30 -0.25 -10.58
CA ASP A 16 -17.19 -1.24 -9.95
C ASP A 16 -16.39 -2.14 -8.98
N PRO A 17 -16.68 -2.08 -7.66
CA PRO A 17 -16.03 -2.95 -6.67
C PRO A 17 -16.15 -4.45 -6.96
N ARG A 18 -17.18 -4.89 -7.67
CA ARG A 18 -17.37 -6.30 -8.06
C ARG A 18 -16.30 -6.75 -9.06
N SER A 19 -15.91 -5.87 -9.99
CA SER A 19 -14.82 -6.15 -10.93
C SER A 19 -13.49 -6.30 -10.22
N VAL A 20 -13.23 -5.48 -9.19
CA VAL A 20 -12.03 -5.60 -8.34
C VAL A 20 -12.03 -6.93 -7.59
N ALA A 21 -13.17 -7.33 -7.02
CA ALA A 21 -13.32 -8.60 -6.32
C ALA A 21 -13.09 -9.80 -7.25
N GLU A 22 -13.55 -9.71 -8.49
CA GLU A 22 -13.31 -10.73 -9.52
C GLU A 22 -11.82 -10.86 -9.85
N LEU A 23 -11.15 -9.72 -10.08
CA LEU A 23 -9.71 -9.72 -10.36
C LEU A 23 -8.89 -10.24 -9.17
N ALA A 24 -9.29 -9.93 -7.94
CA ALA A 24 -8.63 -10.45 -6.75
C ALA A 24 -8.78 -12.00 -6.63
N TRP A 25 -9.93 -12.52 -6.96
CA TRP A 25 -10.16 -13.96 -7.03
C TRP A 25 -9.30 -14.62 -8.12
N ILE A 26 -9.26 -14.04 -9.31
CA ILE A 26 -8.40 -14.51 -10.41
C ILE A 26 -6.92 -14.49 -9.98
N ALA A 27 -6.48 -13.41 -9.34
CA ALA A 27 -5.12 -13.31 -8.81
C ALA A 27 -4.80 -14.43 -7.82
N GLU A 28 -5.74 -14.76 -6.94
CA GLU A 28 -5.58 -15.87 -6.00
C GLU A 28 -5.44 -17.21 -6.73
N GLN A 29 -6.26 -17.48 -7.75
CA GLN A 29 -6.17 -18.71 -8.55
C GLN A 29 -4.88 -18.78 -9.37
N ALA A 30 -4.41 -17.65 -9.87
CA ALA A 30 -3.17 -17.54 -10.63
C ALA A 30 -1.89 -17.60 -9.76
N GLY A 31 -2.04 -17.66 -8.42
CA GLY A 31 -0.93 -17.88 -7.49
C GLY A 31 -0.21 -16.61 -7.03
N TRP A 32 -0.84 -15.44 -7.13
CA TRP A 32 -0.36 -14.22 -6.49
C TRP A 32 -0.49 -14.31 -4.97
N ASP A 33 0.44 -13.67 -4.24
CA ASP A 33 0.47 -13.66 -2.78
C ASP A 33 -0.33 -12.50 -2.19
N ALA A 34 -0.47 -11.39 -2.94
CA ALA A 34 -1.26 -10.23 -2.52
C ALA A 34 -1.87 -9.45 -3.69
N VAL A 35 -2.97 -8.74 -3.38
CA VAL A 35 -3.54 -7.67 -4.21
C VAL A 35 -3.44 -6.35 -3.45
N PHE A 36 -2.92 -5.32 -4.12
CA PHE A 36 -2.86 -3.96 -3.58
C PHE A 36 -3.62 -2.97 -4.47
N LEU A 37 -4.38 -2.09 -3.82
CA LEU A 37 -5.11 -1.02 -4.47
C LEU A 37 -4.57 0.34 -4.05
N GLU A 38 -4.79 1.35 -4.88
CA GLU A 38 -4.48 2.74 -4.58
C GLU A 38 -5.68 3.45 -3.92
N ASP A 39 -5.44 4.55 -3.23
CA ASP A 39 -6.47 5.36 -2.58
C ASP A 39 -6.56 6.74 -3.23
N TYR A 40 -7.39 6.85 -4.26
CA TYR A 40 -7.72 8.12 -4.92
C TYR A 40 -9.15 8.56 -4.60
N LEU A 41 -9.35 9.86 -4.36
CA LEU A 41 -10.68 10.47 -4.34
C LEU A 41 -11.18 10.69 -5.76
N VAL A 42 -10.29 11.17 -6.63
CA VAL A 42 -10.51 11.34 -8.06
C VAL A 42 -9.26 10.88 -8.80
N HIS A 43 -9.42 10.15 -9.89
CA HIS A 43 -8.27 9.74 -10.68
C HIS A 43 -7.80 10.91 -11.55
N HIS A 44 -6.52 11.26 -11.47
CA HIS A 44 -5.94 12.45 -12.12
C HIS A 44 -4.80 12.11 -13.10
N ILE A 45 -4.38 10.86 -13.15
CA ILE A 45 -3.27 10.41 -14.01
C ILE A 45 -3.74 10.21 -15.45
N ALA A 46 -4.98 9.73 -15.65
CA ALA A 46 -5.56 9.57 -16.99
C ALA A 46 -6.27 10.84 -17.44
N PRO A 47 -6.26 11.16 -18.75
CA PRO A 47 -7.03 12.27 -19.29
C PRO A 47 -8.54 12.05 -19.17
N GLY A 48 -9.28 13.10 -18.87
CA GLY A 48 -10.74 13.09 -18.78
C GLY A 48 -11.29 12.75 -17.40
N ARG A 49 -12.62 12.52 -17.36
CA ARG A 49 -13.34 12.11 -16.14
C ARG A 49 -13.44 10.60 -16.12
N VAL A 50 -12.88 9.97 -15.10
CA VAL A 50 -12.86 8.51 -14.94
C VAL A 50 -13.62 8.15 -13.68
N ALA A 51 -14.47 7.12 -13.75
CA ALA A 51 -15.12 6.55 -12.59
C ALA A 51 -14.05 5.93 -11.66
N VAL A 52 -14.21 6.12 -10.34
CA VAL A 52 -13.32 5.59 -9.31
C VAL A 52 -14.19 4.93 -8.26
N SER A 53 -13.85 3.74 -7.82
CA SER A 53 -14.49 3.11 -6.65
C SER A 53 -13.70 3.42 -5.37
N ASP A 54 -14.39 3.35 -4.23
CA ASP A 54 -13.71 3.40 -2.94
C ASP A 54 -12.90 2.11 -2.74
N PRO A 55 -11.58 2.19 -2.46
CA PRO A 55 -10.73 1.01 -2.35
C PRO A 55 -11.05 0.14 -1.13
N TRP A 56 -11.58 0.69 -0.04
CA TRP A 56 -11.97 -0.09 1.13
C TRP A 56 -13.18 -0.97 0.85
N ILE A 57 -14.16 -0.42 0.11
CA ILE A 57 -15.34 -1.17 -0.34
C ILE A 57 -14.92 -2.26 -1.34
N ALA A 58 -14.00 -1.94 -2.26
CA ALA A 58 -13.47 -2.91 -3.22
C ALA A 58 -12.71 -4.05 -2.53
N LEU A 59 -11.86 -3.74 -1.52
CA LEU A 59 -11.18 -4.75 -0.71
C LEU A 59 -12.14 -5.58 0.15
N ALA A 60 -13.21 -4.99 0.68
CA ALA A 60 -14.22 -5.75 1.40
C ALA A 60 -14.91 -6.77 0.48
N ALA A 61 -15.27 -6.38 -0.74
CA ALA A 61 -15.80 -7.30 -1.75
C ALA A 61 -14.78 -8.41 -2.12
N ALA A 62 -13.50 -8.06 -2.28
CA ALA A 62 -12.43 -9.02 -2.51
C ALA A 62 -12.23 -9.98 -1.32
N ALA A 63 -12.33 -9.48 -0.09
CA ALA A 63 -12.12 -10.27 1.13
C ALA A 63 -13.13 -11.42 1.26
N VAL A 64 -14.40 -11.19 0.89
CA VAL A 64 -15.43 -12.24 0.95
C VAL A 64 -15.35 -13.22 -0.23
N LYS A 65 -14.70 -12.84 -1.32
CA LYS A 65 -14.57 -13.66 -2.53
C LYS A 65 -13.30 -14.51 -2.55
N THR A 66 -12.31 -14.21 -1.71
CA THR A 66 -10.99 -14.84 -1.64
C THR A 66 -10.75 -15.48 -0.28
N THR A 67 -9.79 -16.40 -0.17
CA THR A 67 -9.53 -17.16 1.06
C THR A 67 -8.08 -17.12 1.54
N ARG A 68 -7.10 -16.85 0.66
CA ARG A 68 -5.66 -16.95 0.94
C ARG A 68 -4.89 -15.67 0.66
N ILE A 69 -5.21 -15.00 -0.45
CA ILE A 69 -4.47 -13.86 -0.94
C ILE A 69 -4.53 -12.70 0.07
N LYS A 70 -3.38 -12.08 0.33
CA LYS A 70 -3.31 -10.87 1.15
C LYS A 70 -3.97 -9.71 0.42
N LEU A 71 -4.60 -8.82 1.17
CA LEU A 71 -5.35 -7.69 0.65
C LEU A 71 -4.85 -6.40 1.31
N GLY A 72 -4.58 -5.37 0.54
CA GLY A 72 -4.08 -4.13 1.12
C GLY A 72 -4.17 -2.92 0.21
N LEU A 73 -3.68 -1.83 0.75
CA LEU A 73 -3.59 -0.55 0.05
C LEU A 73 -2.13 -0.14 -0.06
N THR A 74 -1.73 0.33 -1.22
CA THR A 74 -0.41 0.94 -1.45
C THR A 74 -0.56 2.19 -2.31
N VAL A 75 -0.96 3.28 -1.63
CA VAL A 75 -1.09 3.51 -0.18
C VAL A 75 -2.42 4.17 0.16
N VAL A 76 -2.85 4.05 1.42
CA VAL A 76 -3.84 4.98 1.98
C VAL A 76 -3.19 6.35 2.10
N ALA A 77 -3.78 7.37 1.50
CA ALA A 77 -3.40 8.76 1.70
C ALA A 77 -3.89 9.24 3.09
N LEU A 78 -3.18 8.80 4.15
CA LEU A 78 -3.64 8.89 5.53
C LEU A 78 -3.88 10.33 6.02
N PRO A 79 -3.13 11.38 5.58
CA PRO A 79 -3.40 12.77 6.00
C PRO A 79 -4.78 13.31 5.63
N ARG A 80 -5.46 12.76 4.60
CA ARG A 80 -6.84 13.15 4.25
C ARG A 80 -7.92 12.28 4.92
N ARG A 81 -7.52 11.40 5.85
CA ARG A 81 -8.44 10.50 6.54
C ARG A 81 -8.39 10.68 8.05
N ARG A 82 -9.48 10.39 8.74
CA ARG A 82 -9.51 10.39 10.21
C ARG A 82 -8.90 9.09 10.73
N PRO A 83 -7.81 9.13 11.54
CA PRO A 83 -7.07 7.92 11.93
C PRO A 83 -7.94 6.91 12.70
N TRP A 84 -8.87 7.35 13.55
CA TRP A 84 -9.80 6.45 14.25
C TRP A 84 -10.79 5.76 13.31
N LYS A 85 -11.15 6.40 12.18
CA LYS A 85 -12.00 5.79 11.17
C LYS A 85 -11.20 4.72 10.41
N VAL A 86 -9.98 5.02 9.99
CA VAL A 86 -9.07 4.06 9.37
C VAL A 86 -8.77 2.89 10.29
N ALA A 87 -8.52 3.15 11.58
CA ALA A 87 -8.33 2.08 12.57
C ALA A 87 -9.52 1.11 12.61
N ARG A 88 -10.75 1.63 12.57
CA ARG A 88 -11.97 0.83 12.55
C ARG A 88 -12.16 0.07 11.25
N GLU A 89 -11.94 0.71 10.11
CA GLU A 89 -12.05 0.09 8.79
C GLU A 89 -11.06 -1.04 8.61
N ALA A 90 -9.80 -0.82 9.00
CA ALA A 90 -8.75 -1.83 8.90
C ALA A 90 -9.06 -3.07 9.77
N VAL A 91 -9.52 -2.88 11.02
CA VAL A 91 -9.93 -4.02 11.87
C VAL A 91 -11.11 -4.76 11.25
N SER A 92 -12.10 -4.04 10.73
CA SER A 92 -13.27 -4.66 10.09
C SER A 92 -12.86 -5.50 8.88
N LEU A 93 -11.95 -4.99 8.06
CA LEU A 93 -11.42 -5.71 6.90
C LEU A 93 -10.51 -6.89 7.33
N ASP A 94 -9.77 -6.74 8.42
CA ASP A 94 -8.95 -7.82 9.00
C ASP A 94 -9.81 -9.01 9.42
N TYR A 95 -10.93 -8.75 10.12
CA TYR A 95 -11.92 -9.79 10.46
C TYR A 95 -12.57 -10.38 9.20
N LEU A 96 -13.04 -9.54 8.29
CA LEU A 96 -13.72 -9.98 7.07
C LEU A 96 -12.81 -10.86 6.19
N SER A 97 -11.51 -10.56 6.17
CA SER A 97 -10.52 -11.31 5.42
C SER A 97 -9.93 -12.51 6.18
N GLY A 98 -10.21 -12.67 7.48
CA GLY A 98 -9.58 -13.70 8.32
C GLY A 98 -8.09 -13.47 8.53
N GLY A 99 -7.68 -12.23 8.81
CA GLY A 99 -6.27 -11.90 9.13
C GLY A 99 -5.37 -11.76 7.89
N ARG A 100 -5.90 -11.30 6.76
CA ARG A 100 -5.15 -11.14 5.51
C ARG A 100 -4.87 -9.68 5.13
N MET A 101 -5.32 -8.71 5.94
CA MET A 101 -5.12 -7.27 5.70
C MET A 101 -3.65 -6.88 5.84
N ILE A 102 -3.18 -5.99 4.97
CA ILE A 102 -1.94 -5.20 5.09
C ILE A 102 -2.32 -3.73 4.93
N LEU A 103 -1.96 -2.89 5.89
CA LEU A 103 -2.22 -1.45 5.84
C LEU A 103 -1.00 -0.70 5.30
N GLY A 104 -0.98 -0.46 3.99
CA GLY A 104 0.02 0.43 3.40
C GLY A 104 -0.45 1.88 3.46
N VAL A 105 0.39 2.78 3.94
CA VAL A 105 0.06 4.20 4.18
C VAL A 105 1.14 5.14 3.66
N GLY A 106 0.75 6.34 3.28
CA GLY A 106 1.65 7.38 2.82
C GLY A 106 1.05 8.77 2.99
N ILE A 107 1.81 9.78 2.58
CA ILE A 107 1.33 11.17 2.57
C ILE A 107 0.37 11.48 1.41
N GLY A 108 0.17 10.53 0.49
CA GLY A 108 -0.52 10.74 -0.78
C GLY A 108 0.36 11.41 -1.84
N ASP A 109 -0.09 11.38 -3.09
CA ASP A 109 0.58 12.11 -4.17
C ASP A 109 0.49 13.62 -3.92
N ILE A 110 1.59 14.33 -4.11
CA ILE A 110 1.65 15.79 -3.95
C ILE A 110 0.84 16.53 -5.02
N ASN A 111 0.61 15.88 -6.16
CA ASN A 111 -0.15 16.41 -7.29
C ASN A 111 -1.63 15.95 -7.29
N ASP A 112 -2.06 15.14 -6.29
CA ASP A 112 -3.43 14.67 -6.22
C ASP A 112 -4.40 15.84 -5.94
N PRO A 113 -5.26 16.21 -6.91
CA PRO A 113 -6.25 17.28 -6.73
C PRO A 113 -7.29 16.95 -5.66
N GLY A 114 -7.38 15.69 -5.25
CA GLY A 114 -8.22 15.23 -4.16
C GLY A 114 -7.80 15.73 -2.77
N PHE A 115 -6.73 16.52 -2.66
CA PHE A 115 -6.39 17.29 -1.47
C PHE A 115 -6.85 18.75 -1.60
N ALA A 116 -6.26 19.51 -2.51
CA ALA A 116 -6.51 20.94 -2.65
C ALA A 116 -8.00 21.28 -2.94
N ARG A 117 -8.67 20.45 -3.77
CA ARG A 117 -10.05 20.72 -4.19
C ARG A 117 -11.11 20.48 -3.12
N VAL A 118 -10.74 19.79 -2.04
CA VAL A 118 -11.63 19.53 -0.91
C VAL A 118 -11.15 20.21 0.38
N GLY A 119 -10.15 21.09 0.29
CA GLY A 119 -9.64 21.86 1.42
C GLY A 119 -8.75 21.08 2.38
N GLU A 120 -8.19 19.95 1.96
CA GLU A 120 -7.23 19.18 2.74
C GLU A 120 -5.82 19.76 2.62
N GLU A 121 -4.95 19.43 3.59
CA GLU A 121 -3.57 19.90 3.65
C GLU A 121 -2.77 19.53 2.39
N THR A 122 -2.06 20.51 1.81
CA THR A 122 -1.27 20.32 0.58
C THR A 122 0.24 20.31 0.81
N ASP A 123 0.73 20.85 1.93
CA ASP A 123 2.16 20.85 2.23
C ASP A 123 2.65 19.44 2.61
N ALA A 124 3.62 18.92 1.85
CA ALA A 124 4.14 17.60 2.03
C ALA A 124 4.81 17.35 3.41
N LYS A 125 5.42 18.39 4.00
CA LYS A 125 6.05 18.28 5.34
C LYS A 125 4.98 18.18 6.41
N THR A 126 3.94 18.99 6.32
CA THR A 126 2.79 18.97 7.22
C THR A 126 2.06 17.64 7.11
N ARG A 127 1.81 17.13 5.89
CA ARG A 127 1.25 15.78 5.68
C ARG A 127 2.14 14.69 6.34
N GLY A 128 3.47 14.87 6.30
CA GLY A 128 4.40 13.96 6.96
C GLY A 128 4.18 13.89 8.47
N VAL A 129 3.96 15.02 9.13
CA VAL A 129 3.65 15.09 10.57
C VAL A 129 2.27 14.49 10.86
N MET A 130 1.26 14.82 10.04
CA MET A 130 -0.08 14.23 10.17
C MET A 130 -0.04 12.71 10.05
N LEU A 131 0.76 12.18 9.12
CA LEU A 131 0.96 10.74 8.95
C LEU A 131 1.59 10.10 10.20
N ASP A 132 2.62 10.71 10.76
CA ASP A 132 3.28 10.19 11.97
C ASP A 132 2.31 10.14 13.15
N GLU A 133 1.58 11.22 13.43
CA GLU A 133 0.57 11.27 14.49
C GLU A 133 -0.58 10.26 14.25
N ALA A 134 -1.06 10.15 13.01
CA ALA A 134 -2.13 9.23 12.65
C ALA A 134 -1.74 7.76 12.87
N LEU A 135 -0.49 7.41 12.57
CA LEU A 135 0.02 6.06 12.81
C LEU A 135 0.09 5.72 14.31
N GLU A 136 0.52 6.66 15.14
CA GLU A 136 0.53 6.50 16.60
C GLU A 136 -0.91 6.33 17.15
N VAL A 137 -1.85 7.12 16.64
CA VAL A 137 -3.26 7.00 17.01
C VAL A 137 -3.84 5.64 16.59
N ILE A 138 -3.59 5.18 15.38
CA ILE A 138 -4.07 3.89 14.88
C ILE A 138 -3.50 2.73 15.74
N ALA A 139 -2.20 2.72 15.97
CA ALA A 139 -1.54 1.68 16.75
C ALA A 139 -2.02 1.67 18.21
N GLY A 140 -2.18 2.85 18.81
CA GLY A 140 -2.72 2.99 20.16
C GLY A 140 -4.15 2.48 20.28
N LEU A 141 -5.02 2.82 19.34
CA LEU A 141 -6.41 2.35 19.33
C LEU A 141 -6.54 0.84 19.12
N TRP A 142 -5.61 0.22 18.41
CA TRP A 142 -5.59 -1.24 18.20
C TRP A 142 -5.18 -2.06 19.42
N SER A 143 -4.67 -1.40 20.46
CA SER A 143 -4.35 -2.07 21.73
C SER A 143 -5.58 -2.64 22.46
N GLY A 144 -6.79 -2.10 22.17
CA GLY A 144 -8.01 -2.44 22.88
C GLY A 144 -8.07 -1.91 24.33
N GLN A 145 -7.08 -1.12 24.75
CA GLN A 145 -7.03 -0.47 26.06
C GLN A 145 -7.54 0.97 25.97
N PRO A 146 -7.96 1.59 27.08
CA PRO A 146 -8.23 3.01 27.13
C PRO A 146 -7.01 3.80 26.62
N PHE A 147 -7.22 4.58 25.56
CA PHE A 147 -6.15 5.31 24.87
C PHE A 147 -6.43 6.80 24.84
N SER A 148 -5.40 7.58 25.20
CA SER A 148 -5.41 9.04 25.08
C SER A 148 -4.20 9.50 24.28
N TYR A 149 -4.39 10.51 23.43
CA TYR A 149 -3.33 11.08 22.60
C TYR A 149 -3.50 12.59 22.49
N GLN A 150 -2.40 13.33 22.56
CA GLN A 150 -2.37 14.78 22.43
C GLN A 150 -1.28 15.17 21.44
N GLY A 151 -1.64 15.26 20.16
CA GLY A 151 -0.77 15.73 19.09
C GLY A 151 -1.12 17.13 18.62
N ARG A 152 -0.44 17.57 17.60
CA ARG A 152 -0.70 18.84 16.90
C ARG A 152 -2.00 18.79 16.10
N PHE A 153 -2.26 17.67 15.41
CA PHE A 153 -3.38 17.48 14.49
C PHE A 153 -4.50 16.62 15.07
N TYR A 154 -4.15 15.64 15.93
CA TYR A 154 -5.12 14.70 16.48
C TYR A 154 -5.13 14.72 18.00
N LYS A 155 -6.33 14.62 18.56
CA LYS A 155 -6.55 14.55 20.02
C LYS A 155 -7.55 13.46 20.30
N ILE A 156 -7.18 12.54 21.17
CA ILE A 156 -8.02 11.44 21.65
C ILE A 156 -8.08 11.54 23.16
N LYS A 157 -9.26 11.33 23.73
CA LYS A 157 -9.44 11.33 25.19
C LYS A 157 -10.19 10.07 25.57
N ASP A 158 -9.53 9.19 26.30
CA ASP A 158 -10.08 8.00 26.95
C ASP A 158 -10.99 7.18 26.01
N LEU A 159 -10.45 6.79 24.85
CA LEU A 159 -11.18 6.03 23.83
C LEU A 159 -10.68 4.59 23.78
N THR A 160 -11.59 3.63 23.96
CA THR A 160 -11.33 2.20 23.73
C THR A 160 -11.96 1.75 22.42
N LEU A 161 -11.17 1.17 21.52
CA LEU A 161 -11.64 0.65 20.24
C LEU A 161 -11.67 -0.88 20.26
N LEU A 162 -12.87 -1.44 20.14
CA LEU A 162 -13.09 -2.88 20.07
C LEU A 162 -13.90 -3.23 18.79
N PRO A 163 -13.71 -4.43 18.20
CA PRO A 163 -12.69 -5.41 18.56
C PRO A 163 -11.28 -4.95 18.21
N VAL A 164 -10.27 -5.61 18.79
CA VAL A 164 -8.85 -5.46 18.39
C VAL A 164 -8.61 -6.23 17.07
N PRO A 165 -7.49 -5.99 16.34
CA PRO A 165 -7.13 -6.78 15.17
C PRO A 165 -7.07 -8.30 15.46
N LEU A 166 -7.40 -9.12 14.48
CA LEU A 166 -7.15 -10.57 14.52
C LEU A 166 -5.65 -10.86 14.44
N GLN A 167 -4.93 -10.11 13.61
CA GLN A 167 -3.50 -10.26 13.46
C GLN A 167 -2.76 -9.73 14.68
N GLN A 168 -1.77 -10.48 15.19
CA GLN A 168 -0.96 -10.12 16.33
C GLN A 168 0.51 -9.88 15.92
N PRO A 169 1.18 -8.89 16.50
CA PRO A 169 0.70 -7.95 17.54
C PRO A 169 -0.26 -6.89 17.00
N ARG A 170 -0.38 -6.73 15.66
CA ARG A 170 -1.30 -5.82 14.96
C ARG A 170 -1.38 -6.17 13.47
N ILE A 171 -2.27 -5.52 12.73
CA ILE A 171 -2.25 -5.50 11.27
C ILE A 171 -0.89 -4.94 10.82
N PRO A 172 -0.16 -5.61 9.90
CA PRO A 172 1.10 -5.10 9.37
C PRO A 172 0.92 -3.72 8.72
N ILE A 173 1.79 -2.78 9.10
CA ILE A 173 1.79 -1.41 8.57
C ILE A 173 3.01 -1.25 7.65
N TRP A 174 2.75 -0.93 6.38
CA TRP A 174 3.80 -0.60 5.42
C TRP A 174 3.78 0.89 5.09
N ILE A 175 4.95 1.50 5.01
CA ILE A 175 5.08 2.90 4.62
C ILE A 175 5.34 2.97 3.12
N GLY A 176 4.55 3.76 2.40
CA GLY A 176 4.84 4.10 1.01
C GLY A 176 5.85 5.23 0.92
N GLY A 177 6.79 5.12 0.00
CA GLY A 177 7.82 6.12 -0.16
C GLY A 177 8.43 6.21 -1.55
N ALA A 178 8.77 7.45 -1.92
CA ALA A 178 9.48 7.76 -3.14
C ALA A 178 10.99 7.92 -2.85
N TRP A 179 11.82 7.09 -3.45
CA TRP A 179 13.27 7.28 -3.42
C TRP A 179 13.69 8.35 -4.44
N PRO A 180 14.63 9.28 -4.13
CA PRO A 180 15.62 9.22 -3.04
C PRO A 180 15.22 9.95 -1.74
N HIS A 181 13.95 10.23 -1.48
CA HIS A 181 13.55 10.86 -0.23
C HIS A 181 13.75 9.91 0.96
N GLN A 182 14.59 10.34 1.94
CA GLN A 182 14.92 9.48 3.09
C GLN A 182 13.86 9.47 4.19
N ALA A 183 12.99 10.49 4.26
CA ALA A 183 11.99 10.58 5.31
C ALA A 183 11.04 9.37 5.37
N PRO A 184 10.48 8.86 4.24
CA PRO A 184 9.69 7.63 4.26
C PRO A 184 10.48 6.40 4.71
N VAL A 185 11.76 6.28 4.32
CA VAL A 185 12.63 5.16 4.70
C VAL A 185 12.86 5.13 6.22
N ARG A 186 13.20 6.28 6.80
CA ARG A 186 13.39 6.41 8.26
C ARG A 186 12.08 6.18 9.03
N ARG A 187 10.95 6.63 8.48
CA ARG A 187 9.63 6.36 9.04
C ARG A 187 9.35 4.86 9.05
N ALA A 188 9.59 4.18 7.94
CA ALA A 188 9.36 2.74 7.80
C ALA A 188 10.15 1.90 8.82
N ALA A 189 11.33 2.35 9.25
CA ALA A 189 12.12 1.66 10.27
C ALA A 189 11.40 1.46 11.62
N ARG A 190 10.34 2.24 11.89
CA ARG A 190 9.48 2.11 13.08
C ARG A 190 8.29 1.15 12.88
N TRP A 191 8.07 0.68 11.66
CA TRP A 191 6.90 -0.12 11.28
C TRP A 191 7.31 -1.45 10.65
N ASP A 192 6.41 -2.10 9.93
CA ASP A 192 6.56 -3.49 9.50
C ASP A 192 7.07 -3.64 8.06
N GLY A 193 7.09 -2.54 7.29
CA GLY A 193 7.59 -2.61 5.91
C GLY A 193 7.66 -1.26 5.20
N LEU A 194 8.30 -1.29 4.04
CA LEU A 194 8.45 -0.17 3.10
C LEU A 194 8.05 -0.62 1.70
N ALA A 195 7.07 0.04 1.12
CA ALA A 195 6.76 -0.05 -0.31
C ALA A 195 7.39 1.14 -1.03
N VAL A 196 8.43 0.89 -1.84
CA VAL A 196 9.25 1.95 -2.41
C VAL A 196 9.26 1.93 -3.93
N TYR A 197 9.21 3.12 -4.52
CA TYR A 197 9.41 3.37 -5.94
C TYR A 197 10.42 4.50 -6.16
N ARG A 198 10.98 4.57 -7.34
CA ARG A 198 11.91 5.62 -7.75
C ARG A 198 11.15 6.78 -8.37
N VAL A 199 11.46 8.01 -7.95
CA VAL A 199 11.10 9.23 -8.70
C VAL A 199 12.34 9.80 -9.34
N TYR A 200 12.28 10.02 -10.65
CA TYR A 200 13.35 10.61 -11.43
C TYR A 200 13.25 12.14 -11.46
N ARG A 201 14.34 12.81 -11.91
CA ARG A 201 14.39 14.28 -11.95
C ARG A 201 13.38 14.93 -12.90
N ASP A 202 12.96 14.20 -13.90
CA ASP A 202 11.93 14.59 -14.88
C ASP A 202 10.49 14.39 -14.38
N GLY A 203 10.33 13.90 -13.14
CA GLY A 203 9.03 13.61 -12.52
C GLY A 203 8.44 12.24 -12.88
N THR A 204 9.10 11.47 -13.73
CA THR A 204 8.67 10.09 -13.99
C THR A 204 8.98 9.17 -12.82
N SER A 205 8.32 8.02 -12.77
CA SER A 205 8.55 7.01 -11.73
C SER A 205 8.90 5.65 -12.33
N GLY A 206 9.58 4.82 -11.55
CA GLY A 206 9.98 3.48 -11.97
C GLY A 206 10.49 2.62 -10.82
N PRO A 207 11.00 1.43 -11.14
CA PRO A 207 11.56 0.54 -10.14
C PRO A 207 12.84 1.14 -9.51
N VAL A 208 13.06 0.80 -8.26
CA VAL A 208 14.30 1.10 -7.52
C VAL A 208 15.34 0.07 -7.94
N SER A 209 16.58 0.51 -8.22
CA SER A 209 17.69 -0.38 -8.57
C SER A 209 18.16 -1.24 -7.38
N ALA A 210 18.88 -2.31 -7.66
CA ALA A 210 19.46 -3.17 -6.62
C ALA A 210 20.40 -2.42 -5.67
N ASP A 211 21.22 -1.50 -6.17
CA ASP A 211 22.11 -0.69 -5.33
C ASP A 211 21.34 0.29 -4.43
N GLU A 212 20.29 0.89 -4.97
CA GLU A 212 19.40 1.74 -4.18
C GLU A 212 18.65 0.93 -3.11
N LEU A 213 18.20 -0.29 -3.41
CA LEU A 213 17.58 -1.19 -2.42
C LEU A 213 18.57 -1.55 -1.30
N ARG A 214 19.85 -1.81 -1.62
CA ARG A 214 20.90 -2.03 -0.60
C ARG A 214 21.11 -0.79 0.27
N ALA A 215 21.12 0.41 -0.33
CA ALA A 215 21.24 1.67 0.41
C ALA A 215 20.04 1.90 1.33
N ILE A 216 18.82 1.68 0.84
CA ILE A 216 17.59 1.75 1.63
C ILE A 216 17.65 0.78 2.82
N ARG A 217 18.02 -0.47 2.55
CA ARG A 217 18.16 -1.50 3.59
C ARG A 217 19.16 -1.11 4.66
N ALA A 218 20.29 -0.54 4.29
CA ALA A 218 21.30 -0.06 5.24
C ALA A 218 20.72 1.05 6.16
N ILE A 219 19.95 2.00 5.62
CA ILE A 219 19.27 3.05 6.41
C ILE A 219 18.27 2.42 7.38
N ILE A 220 17.47 1.45 6.92
CA ILE A 220 16.50 0.75 7.78
C ILE A 220 17.23 0.03 8.90
N GLN A 221 18.24 -0.77 8.59
CA GLN A 221 19.00 -1.55 9.58
C GLN A 221 19.67 -0.66 10.63
N SER A 222 20.20 0.50 10.24
CA SER A 222 20.81 1.44 11.19
C SER A 222 19.81 2.20 12.08
N SER A 223 18.54 2.27 11.65
CA SER A 223 17.49 3.07 12.33
C SER A 223 16.47 2.21 13.08
N ARG A 224 16.38 0.91 12.76
CA ARG A 224 15.37 0.00 13.31
C ARG A 224 15.84 -0.58 14.64
N ALA A 225 15.02 -0.40 15.68
CA ALA A 225 15.27 -0.97 17.01
C ALA A 225 14.73 -2.40 17.16
N SER A 226 13.73 -2.80 16.35
CA SER A 226 13.11 -4.13 16.41
C SER A 226 13.87 -5.16 15.56
N SER A 227 13.94 -6.39 16.06
CA SER A 227 14.41 -7.58 15.32
C SER A 227 13.29 -8.31 14.55
N ASP A 228 12.04 -7.84 14.66
CA ASP A 228 10.90 -8.44 13.97
C ASP A 228 11.09 -8.41 12.43
N PRO A 229 10.47 -9.35 11.71
CA PRO A 229 10.50 -9.36 10.25
C PRO A 229 10.12 -7.99 9.67
N PHE A 230 10.80 -7.60 8.61
CA PHE A 230 10.55 -6.35 7.89
C PHE A 230 10.35 -6.64 6.41
N ASP A 231 9.25 -6.13 5.85
CA ASP A 231 8.97 -6.29 4.45
C ASP A 231 9.54 -5.12 3.63
N LEU A 232 10.45 -5.44 2.70
CA LEU A 232 10.94 -4.51 1.69
C LEU A 232 10.27 -4.85 0.35
N VAL A 233 9.37 -3.97 -0.08
CA VAL A 233 8.57 -4.16 -1.29
C VAL A 233 9.17 -3.33 -2.41
N ALA A 234 9.70 -4.01 -3.42
CA ALA A 234 10.16 -3.41 -4.67
C ALA A 234 9.19 -3.74 -5.80
N GLY A 235 9.30 -3.05 -6.93
CA GLY A 235 8.46 -3.32 -8.09
C GLY A 235 7.88 -2.05 -8.70
N GLY A 236 6.61 -2.11 -9.09
CA GLY A 236 5.96 -1.05 -9.88
C GLY A 236 6.29 -1.15 -11.37
N TYR A 237 6.73 -2.31 -11.86
CA TYR A 237 7.06 -2.57 -13.25
C TYR A 237 5.94 -3.33 -13.95
N ASP A 238 5.51 -2.81 -15.09
CA ASP A 238 4.61 -3.53 -16.00
C ASP A 238 5.43 -4.43 -16.94
N ARG A 239 5.26 -5.74 -16.82
CA ARG A 239 5.97 -6.74 -17.62
C ARG A 239 5.35 -7.00 -18.98
N SER A 240 4.25 -6.34 -19.34
CA SER A 240 3.52 -6.57 -20.60
C SER A 240 4.39 -6.43 -21.85
N THR A 241 5.43 -5.58 -21.77
CA THR A 241 6.34 -5.28 -22.86
C THR A 241 7.62 -6.13 -22.87
N ASP A 242 8.08 -6.63 -21.71
CA ASP A 242 9.33 -7.40 -21.58
C ASP A 242 9.37 -8.26 -20.30
N SER A 243 8.89 -9.48 -20.39
CA SER A 243 8.88 -10.44 -19.29
C SER A 243 10.29 -10.88 -18.84
N ALA A 244 11.28 -10.92 -19.74
CA ALA A 244 12.63 -11.31 -19.39
C ALA A 244 13.29 -10.24 -18.52
N LYS A 245 13.16 -8.99 -18.92
CA LYS A 245 13.63 -7.83 -18.14
C LYS A 245 12.92 -7.76 -16.78
N ALA A 246 11.61 -7.97 -16.74
CA ALA A 246 10.86 -7.97 -15.48
C ALA A 246 11.36 -9.05 -14.51
N ARG A 247 11.63 -10.26 -15.01
CA ARG A 247 12.20 -11.37 -14.20
C ARG A 247 13.60 -11.05 -13.71
N ASP A 248 14.43 -10.43 -14.53
CA ASP A 248 15.78 -10.03 -14.14
C ASP A 248 15.77 -8.95 -13.06
N LEU A 249 14.94 -7.92 -13.21
CA LEU A 249 14.73 -6.89 -12.19
C LEU A 249 14.25 -7.49 -10.86
N ALA A 250 13.31 -8.43 -10.90
CA ALA A 250 12.79 -9.13 -9.71
C ALA A 250 13.91 -9.94 -9.01
N ARG A 251 14.78 -10.62 -9.79
CA ARG A 251 15.94 -11.34 -9.25
C ARG A 251 16.92 -10.40 -8.58
N GLN A 252 17.32 -9.32 -9.25
CA GLN A 252 18.23 -8.32 -8.70
C GLN A 252 17.67 -7.68 -7.42
N ALA A 253 16.35 -7.41 -7.37
CA ALA A 253 15.69 -6.91 -6.18
C ALA A 253 15.75 -7.92 -5.02
N ALA A 254 15.49 -9.20 -5.28
CA ALA A 254 15.58 -10.26 -4.27
C ALA A 254 17.00 -10.39 -3.71
N GLU A 255 18.04 -10.39 -4.56
CA GLU A 255 19.44 -10.41 -4.17
C GLU A 255 19.84 -9.17 -3.34
N ALA A 256 19.21 -8.04 -3.60
CA ALA A 256 19.35 -6.80 -2.80
C ALA A 256 18.57 -6.82 -1.49
N GLY A 257 17.77 -7.86 -1.23
CA GLY A 257 17.04 -8.10 0.01
C GLY A 257 15.58 -7.67 0.00
N ALA A 258 14.98 -7.44 -1.17
CA ALA A 258 13.53 -7.29 -1.27
C ALA A 258 12.83 -8.59 -0.88
N THR A 259 11.79 -8.49 -0.04
CA THR A 259 10.97 -9.63 0.41
C THR A 259 9.72 -9.81 -0.47
N TRP A 260 9.31 -8.73 -1.16
CA TRP A 260 8.19 -8.68 -2.06
C TRP A 260 8.56 -8.05 -3.40
N TRP A 261 7.97 -8.58 -4.46
CA TRP A 261 7.92 -7.96 -5.78
C TRP A 261 6.48 -7.59 -6.11
N ASN A 262 6.21 -6.31 -6.32
CA ASN A 262 4.89 -5.81 -6.67
C ASN A 262 4.85 -5.43 -8.16
N GLU A 263 4.04 -6.11 -8.93
CA GLU A 263 3.74 -5.76 -10.32
C GLU A 263 2.52 -4.85 -10.39
N TYR A 264 2.43 -4.02 -11.41
CA TYR A 264 1.28 -3.15 -11.61
C TYR A 264 0.71 -3.40 -13.00
N ALA A 265 -0.50 -3.96 -13.06
CA ALA A 265 -1.19 -4.23 -14.30
C ALA A 265 -1.88 -2.97 -14.82
N VAL A 266 -1.57 -2.56 -16.04
CA VAL A 266 -2.09 -1.36 -16.70
C VAL A 266 -2.69 -1.69 -18.06
N GLY A 267 -3.43 -0.74 -18.63
CA GLY A 267 -3.97 -0.83 -19.99
C GLY A 267 -5.48 -1.06 -20.03
N ALA A 268 -5.95 -1.61 -21.13
CA ALA A 268 -7.36 -1.95 -21.32
C ALA A 268 -7.80 -3.10 -20.38
N PRO A 269 -9.09 -3.20 -20.04
CA PRO A 269 -9.60 -4.24 -19.13
C PRO A 269 -9.15 -5.67 -19.46
N ALA A 270 -9.13 -6.03 -20.73
CA ALA A 270 -8.68 -7.35 -21.19
C ALA A 270 -7.17 -7.57 -20.93
N ALA A 271 -6.34 -6.54 -21.10
CA ALA A 271 -4.90 -6.62 -20.85
C ALA A 271 -4.60 -6.76 -19.35
N ILE A 272 -5.29 -5.98 -18.50
CA ILE A 272 -5.18 -6.11 -17.04
C ILE A 272 -5.57 -7.52 -16.61
N ARG A 273 -6.72 -8.02 -17.10
CA ARG A 273 -7.19 -9.38 -16.79
C ARG A 273 -6.17 -10.43 -17.21
N ALA A 274 -5.68 -10.38 -18.45
CA ALA A 274 -4.67 -11.30 -18.95
C ALA A 274 -3.37 -11.27 -18.15
N HIS A 275 -2.93 -10.08 -17.70
CA HIS A 275 -1.76 -9.96 -16.83
C HIS A 275 -2.00 -10.65 -15.49
N VAL A 276 -3.15 -10.43 -14.85
CA VAL A 276 -3.50 -11.08 -13.57
C VAL A 276 -3.58 -12.60 -13.73
N GLU A 277 -4.25 -13.10 -14.78
CA GLU A 277 -4.40 -14.53 -15.10
C GLU A 277 -3.07 -15.23 -15.37
N SER A 278 -2.09 -14.54 -15.93
CA SER A 278 -0.77 -15.14 -16.21
C SER A 278 0.05 -15.50 -14.96
N GLY A 279 -0.39 -15.08 -13.76
CA GLY A 279 0.30 -15.34 -12.51
C GLY A 279 1.64 -14.61 -12.35
N PRO A 280 2.32 -14.69 -11.21
CA PRO A 280 3.59 -14.00 -10.97
C PRO A 280 4.75 -14.58 -11.78
N LEU A 281 5.69 -13.73 -12.21
CA LEU A 281 6.96 -14.14 -12.80
C LEU A 281 7.92 -14.61 -11.69
N ARG A 282 7.71 -15.83 -11.20
CA ARG A 282 8.58 -16.38 -10.14
C ARG A 282 10.02 -16.47 -10.62
N ILE A 283 10.93 -16.01 -9.76
CA ILE A 283 12.37 -16.25 -9.92
C ILE A 283 12.67 -17.65 -9.38
N ALA A 284 13.51 -18.38 -10.10
CA ALA A 284 13.98 -19.72 -9.68
C ALA A 284 14.86 -19.61 -8.43
#